data_e74d57f047720535d703fdccbe9fe363
#
_entry.id   e74d57f047720535d703fdccbe9fe363
#
_cell.length_a   1.000
_cell.length_b   1.000
_cell.length_c   1.000
_cell.angle_alpha   90.00
_cell.angle_beta   90.00
_cell.angle_gamma   90.00
#
_symmetry.space_group_name_H-M   'P 1'
#
loop_
_entity.id
_entity.type
_entity.pdbx_description
1 polymer ?
#
loop_
_entity_poly.entity_id
_entity_poly.type
_entity_poly.pdbx_seq_one_letter_code
_entity_poly.pdbx_strand_id
1 'polypeptide(L)'
;MPIKWSPLKVAAAMDMVEEYINQAVEPMEQARIIAREALNIPNLPQYVTQHLLRIIGEIDRAIGGSQWEPVGRLKAGIQSVRDSLPDGAVDEEKKRLENGSQLSLVA
;
A
#
# COMPACT_ATOMS: atom_id res chain seq x y z
N MET A 1 -17.02 3.61 15.19
CA MET A 1 -17.56 3.52 13.84
C MET A 1 -16.68 2.65 12.95
N PRO A 2 -17.24 1.78 12.14
CA PRO A 2 -16.43 0.99 11.23
C PRO A 2 -15.77 1.90 10.18
N ILE A 3 -14.53 1.62 9.89
CA ILE A 3 -13.80 2.31 8.85
C ILE A 3 -14.37 1.88 7.50
N LYS A 4 -14.71 2.84 6.62
CA LYS A 4 -15.35 2.58 5.32
C LYS A 4 -14.37 2.23 4.20
N TRP A 5 -13.09 2.27 4.49
CA TRP A 5 -12.03 1.91 3.56
C TRP A 5 -11.24 0.74 4.12
N SER A 6 -10.34 0.16 3.36
CA SER A 6 -9.61 -1.03 3.80
C SER A 6 -8.13 -0.72 4.08
N PRO A 7 -7.76 -0.48 5.35
CA PRO A 7 -6.35 -0.36 5.72
C PRO A 7 -5.54 -1.62 5.36
N LEU A 8 -6.16 -2.80 5.47
CA LEU A 8 -5.52 -4.05 5.11
C LEU A 8 -5.10 -4.08 3.65
N LYS A 9 -5.97 -3.61 2.73
CA LYS A 9 -5.63 -3.57 1.30
C LYS A 9 -4.50 -2.58 1.03
N VAL A 10 -4.48 -1.46 1.72
CA VAL A 10 -3.38 -0.48 1.59
C VAL A 10 -2.07 -1.12 2.07
N ALA A 11 -2.08 -1.76 3.23
CA ALA A 11 -0.90 -2.42 3.77
C ALA A 11 -0.40 -3.53 2.84
N ALA A 12 -1.32 -4.35 2.31
CA ALA A 12 -0.97 -5.42 1.38
C ALA A 12 -0.35 -4.85 0.10
N ALA A 13 -0.89 -3.74 -0.42
CA ALA A 13 -0.33 -3.07 -1.60
C ALA A 13 1.10 -2.59 -1.32
N MET A 14 1.34 -2.02 -0.13
CA MET A 14 2.68 -1.57 0.24
C MET A 14 3.66 -2.72 0.38
N ASP A 15 3.22 -3.85 0.93
CA ASP A 15 4.05 -5.05 1.02
C ASP A 15 4.48 -5.53 -0.38
N MET A 16 3.57 -5.54 -1.34
CA MET A 16 3.87 -5.91 -2.73
C MET A 16 4.80 -4.91 -3.41
N VAL A 17 4.55 -3.61 -3.20
CA VAL A 17 5.41 -2.55 -3.75
C VAL A 17 6.83 -2.72 -3.22
N GLU A 18 6.98 -2.93 -1.92
CA GLU A 18 8.29 -3.12 -1.30
C GLU A 18 9.01 -4.35 -1.87
N GLU A 19 8.29 -5.45 -2.03
CA GLU A 19 8.84 -6.66 -2.59
C GLU A 19 9.38 -6.44 -4.01
N TYR A 20 8.60 -5.78 -4.86
CA TYR A 20 9.04 -5.48 -6.21
C TYR A 20 10.25 -4.54 -6.26
N ILE A 21 10.27 -3.53 -5.39
CA ILE A 21 11.39 -2.59 -5.32
C ILE A 21 12.69 -3.30 -4.91
N ASN A 22 12.60 -4.32 -4.06
CA ASN A 22 13.76 -5.07 -3.61
C ASN A 22 14.32 -6.05 -4.66
N GLN A 23 13.57 -6.37 -5.71
CA GLN A 23 13.98 -7.39 -6.66
C GLN A 23 14.90 -6.87 -7.76
N ALA A 24 14.48 -5.91 -8.56
CA ALA A 24 15.28 -5.36 -9.65
C ALA A 24 14.55 -4.19 -10.31
N VAL A 25 15.14 -3.62 -11.37
CA VAL A 25 14.62 -2.43 -12.04
C VAL A 25 13.29 -2.66 -12.75
N GLU A 26 13.13 -3.80 -13.45
CA GLU A 26 11.89 -4.10 -14.16
C GLU A 26 10.66 -4.18 -13.26
N PRO A 27 10.74 -4.77 -12.06
CA PRO A 27 9.60 -4.79 -11.13
C PRO A 27 9.10 -3.43 -10.68
N MET A 28 9.86 -2.36 -10.89
CA MET A 28 9.41 -1.00 -10.54
C MET A 28 8.11 -0.62 -11.25
N GLU A 29 7.94 -1.04 -12.51
CA GLU A 29 6.69 -0.78 -13.23
C GLU A 29 5.52 -1.50 -12.59
N GLN A 30 5.73 -2.72 -12.12
CA GLN A 30 4.72 -3.48 -11.41
C GLN A 30 4.37 -2.81 -10.07
N ALA A 31 5.40 -2.34 -9.35
CA ALA A 31 5.20 -1.60 -8.12
C ALA A 31 4.34 -0.35 -8.35
N ARG A 32 4.57 0.36 -9.45
CA ARG A 32 3.78 1.54 -9.81
C ARG A 32 2.33 1.19 -10.07
N ILE A 33 2.08 0.10 -10.81
CA ILE A 33 0.71 -0.35 -11.10
C ILE A 33 -0.02 -0.67 -9.80
N ILE A 34 0.61 -1.39 -8.90
CA ILE A 34 0.01 -1.78 -7.63
C ILE A 34 -0.29 -0.55 -6.77
N ALA A 35 0.66 0.38 -6.69
CA ALA A 35 0.46 1.61 -5.93
C ALA A 35 -0.71 2.45 -6.50
N ARG A 36 -0.82 2.52 -7.83
CA ARG A 36 -1.94 3.21 -8.48
C ARG A 36 -3.27 2.50 -8.23
N GLU A 37 -3.28 1.19 -8.25
CA GLU A 37 -4.49 0.42 -7.95
C GLU A 37 -4.97 0.67 -6.52
N ALA A 38 -4.05 0.88 -5.59
CA ALA A 38 -4.41 1.20 -4.21
C ALA A 38 -5.24 2.50 -4.11
N LEU A 39 -5.06 3.43 -5.05
CA LEU A 39 -5.86 4.66 -5.09
C LEU A 39 -7.34 4.40 -5.38
N ASN A 40 -7.66 3.23 -5.95
CA ASN A 40 -9.03 2.85 -6.27
C ASN A 40 -9.77 2.22 -5.10
N ILE A 41 -9.11 2.04 -3.96
CA ILE A 41 -9.78 1.53 -2.75
C ILE A 41 -10.87 2.52 -2.37
N PRO A 42 -12.14 2.05 -2.21
CA PRO A 42 -13.23 2.97 -1.91
C PRO A 42 -13.04 3.70 -0.58
N ASN A 43 -13.45 4.96 -0.56
CA ASN A 43 -13.50 5.80 0.65
C ASN A 43 -12.14 6.04 1.31
N LEU A 44 -11.04 6.03 0.53
CA LEU A 44 -9.72 6.35 1.07
C LEU A 44 -9.70 7.76 1.67
N PRO A 45 -9.21 7.91 2.90
CA PRO A 45 -8.99 9.24 3.47
C PRO A 45 -7.96 10.03 2.63
N GLN A 46 -8.13 11.35 2.59
CA GLN A 46 -7.24 12.21 1.81
C GLN A 46 -5.78 12.08 2.26
N TYR A 47 -5.53 11.95 3.56
CA TYR A 47 -4.16 11.82 4.06
C TYR A 47 -3.48 10.53 3.58
N VAL A 48 -4.20 9.43 3.45
CA VAL A 48 -3.66 8.18 2.88
C VAL A 48 -3.42 8.37 1.38
N THR A 49 -4.37 8.97 0.68
CA THR A 49 -4.24 9.26 -0.75
C THR A 49 -2.99 10.10 -1.04
N GLN A 50 -2.73 11.13 -0.23
CA GLN A 50 -1.56 11.98 -0.40
C GLN A 50 -0.25 11.20 -0.26
N HIS A 51 -0.17 10.31 0.72
CA HIS A 51 1.01 9.46 0.90
C HIS A 51 1.19 8.49 -0.26
N LEU A 52 0.09 7.90 -0.76
CA LEU A 52 0.15 7.03 -1.94
C LEU A 52 0.61 7.79 -3.18
N LEU A 53 0.09 8.99 -3.40
CA LEU A 53 0.51 9.82 -4.53
C LEU A 53 1.99 10.17 -4.44
N ARG A 54 2.48 10.40 -3.24
CA ARG A 54 3.90 10.68 -3.03
C ARG A 54 4.78 9.49 -3.42
N ILE A 55 4.44 8.28 -2.96
CA ILE A 55 5.23 7.09 -3.32
C ILE A 55 5.14 6.80 -4.82
N ILE A 56 3.99 7.02 -5.44
CA ILE A 56 3.83 6.87 -6.89
C ILE A 56 4.76 7.83 -7.63
N GLY A 57 4.83 9.09 -7.18
CA GLY A 57 5.74 10.08 -7.77
C GLY A 57 7.21 9.70 -7.63
N GLU A 58 7.59 9.11 -6.49
CA GLU A 58 8.94 8.62 -6.26
C GLU A 58 9.27 7.45 -7.19
N ILE A 59 8.34 6.52 -7.37
CA ILE A 59 8.50 5.39 -8.29
C ILE A 59 8.60 5.90 -9.72
N ASP A 60 7.76 6.86 -10.12
CA ASP A 60 7.80 7.44 -11.47
C ASP A 60 9.15 8.06 -11.77
N ARG A 61 9.74 8.74 -10.81
CA ARG A 61 11.08 9.33 -10.97
C ARG A 61 12.15 8.25 -11.11
N ALA A 62 12.04 7.18 -10.35
CA ALA A 62 12.98 6.05 -10.44
C ALA A 62 12.90 5.38 -11.81
N ILE A 63 11.69 5.18 -12.34
CA ILE A 63 11.48 4.60 -13.68
C ILE A 63 11.98 5.55 -14.77
N GLY A 64 11.81 6.85 -14.59
CA GLY A 64 12.15 7.88 -15.59
C GLY A 64 13.63 8.10 -15.82
N GLY A 65 14.52 7.28 -15.25
CA GLY A 65 15.92 7.30 -15.57
C GLY A 65 16.81 8.03 -14.58
N SER A 66 16.26 8.44 -13.46
CA SER A 66 17.09 8.93 -12.36
C SER A 66 17.74 7.71 -11.70
N GLN A 67 18.88 7.31 -12.22
CA GLN A 67 19.64 6.15 -11.72
C GLN A 67 20.04 6.30 -10.25
N TRP A 68 19.72 7.42 -9.65
CA TRP A 68 20.17 7.82 -8.35
C TRP A 68 19.04 8.04 -7.34
N GLU A 69 17.81 7.66 -7.69
CA GLU A 69 16.75 7.69 -6.67
C GLU A 69 17.12 6.64 -5.64
N PRO A 70 17.52 7.04 -4.42
CA PRO A 70 17.98 6.06 -3.45
C PRO A 70 16.83 5.14 -3.07
N VAL A 71 17.09 3.85 -3.07
CA VAL A 71 16.13 2.85 -2.61
C VAL A 71 15.58 3.23 -1.23
N GLY A 72 16.43 3.86 -0.39
CA GLY A 72 16.02 4.37 0.91
C GLY A 72 14.88 5.37 0.85
N ARG A 73 14.84 6.22 -0.18
CA ARG A 73 13.75 7.19 -0.34
C ARG A 73 12.44 6.51 -0.71
N LEU A 74 12.49 5.49 -1.56
CA LEU A 74 11.33 4.68 -1.89
C LEU A 74 10.81 3.94 -0.65
N LYS A 75 11.70 3.34 0.11
CA LYS A 75 11.34 2.66 1.36
C LYS A 75 10.73 3.62 2.38
N ALA A 76 11.28 4.83 2.48
CA ALA A 76 10.73 5.87 3.36
C ALA A 76 9.32 6.26 2.93
N GLY A 77 9.06 6.37 1.63
CA GLY A 77 7.73 6.65 1.11
C GLY A 77 6.73 5.54 1.44
N ILE A 78 7.14 4.29 1.28
CA ILE A 78 6.32 3.13 1.65
C ILE A 78 6.00 3.16 3.15
N GLN A 79 7.01 3.41 3.98
CA GLN A 79 6.82 3.49 5.42
C GLN A 79 5.88 4.63 5.80
N SER A 80 5.95 5.76 5.10
CA SER A 80 5.03 6.88 5.31
C SER A 80 3.58 6.46 5.06
N VAL A 81 3.32 5.67 4.02
CA VAL A 81 1.98 5.14 3.76
C VAL A 81 1.53 4.23 4.92
N ARG A 82 2.40 3.31 5.34
CA ARG A 82 2.09 2.41 6.45
C ARG A 82 1.79 3.18 7.73
N ASP A 83 2.60 4.19 8.03
CA ASP A 83 2.44 4.99 9.23
C ASP A 83 1.18 5.86 9.20
N SER A 84 0.64 6.14 8.02
CA SER A 84 -0.61 6.89 7.89
C SER A 84 -1.84 6.06 8.24
N LEU A 85 -1.69 4.73 8.32
CA LEU A 85 -2.81 3.86 8.67
C LEU A 85 -3.10 3.95 10.17
N PRO A 86 -4.39 3.94 10.57
CA PRO A 86 -4.73 3.98 11.99
C PRO A 86 -4.15 2.78 12.75
N ASP A 87 -3.70 3.00 13.98
CA ASP A 87 -3.12 1.97 14.82
C ASP A 87 -4.10 0.82 15.02
N GLY A 88 -3.63 -0.40 14.76
CA GLY A 88 -4.42 -1.60 14.95
C GLY A 88 -5.49 -1.86 13.90
N ALA A 89 -5.70 -0.93 12.94
CA ALA A 89 -6.76 -1.05 11.95
C ALA A 89 -6.57 -2.25 11.03
N VAL A 90 -5.33 -2.55 10.63
CA VAL A 90 -5.03 -3.69 9.77
C VAL A 90 -5.35 -5.00 10.48
N ASP A 91 -4.88 -5.14 11.73
CA ASP A 91 -5.13 -6.35 12.52
C ASP A 91 -6.61 -6.54 12.81
N GLU A 92 -7.31 -5.47 13.10
CA GLU A 92 -8.75 -5.50 13.33
C GLU A 92 -9.50 -5.95 12.09
N GLU A 93 -9.12 -5.46 10.93
CA GLU A 93 -9.73 -5.88 9.66
C GLU A 93 -9.46 -7.35 9.37
N LYS A 94 -8.24 -7.83 9.61
CA LYS A 94 -7.90 -9.24 9.47
C LYS A 94 -8.77 -10.12 10.35
N LYS A 95 -8.97 -9.73 11.60
CA LYS A 95 -9.81 -10.48 12.52
C LYS A 95 -11.25 -10.55 12.06
N ARG A 96 -11.78 -9.44 11.56
CA ARG A 96 -13.15 -9.41 11.03
C ARG A 96 -13.32 -10.34 9.82
N LEU A 97 -12.35 -10.34 8.92
CA LEU A 97 -12.38 -11.21 7.73
C LEU A 97 -12.27 -12.68 8.11
N GLU A 98 -11.39 -13.01 9.05
CA GLU A 98 -11.24 -14.38 9.53
C GLU A 98 -12.52 -14.86 10.21
N ASN A 99 -13.12 -14.04 11.06
CA ASN A 99 -14.38 -14.37 11.71
C ASN A 99 -15.52 -14.51 10.71
N GLY A 100 -15.57 -13.65 9.71
CA GLY A 100 -16.53 -13.74 8.63
C GLY A 100 -16.38 -15.01 7.83
N SER A 101 -15.14 -15.40 7.50
CA SER A 101 -14.85 -16.64 6.80
C SER A 101 -15.26 -17.87 7.61
N GLN A 102 -14.98 -17.87 8.91
CA GLN A 102 -15.37 -18.95 9.80
C GLN A 102 -16.89 -19.09 9.89
N LEU A 103 -17.59 -17.97 10.00
CA LEU A 103 -19.04 -17.96 10.02
C LEU A 103 -19.62 -18.49 8.70
N SER A 104 -19.02 -18.17 7.59
CA SER A 104 -19.42 -18.66 6.28
C SER A 104 -19.26 -20.17 6.15
N LEU A 105 -18.19 -20.73 6.74
CA LEU A 105 -17.91 -22.16 6.70
C LEU A 105 -18.85 -22.95 7.59
N VAL A 106 -19.31 -22.35 8.66
CA VAL A 106 -20.22 -22.99 9.62
C VAL A 106 -21.68 -22.91 9.16
N ALA A 107 -21.98 -21.89 8.41
CA ALA A 107 -23.32 -21.70 7.88
C ALA A 107 -23.57 -22.58 6.67
#